data_558316b8534ae0495c9ea4ae27e9b88f
#
_entry.id   558316b8534ae0495c9ea4ae27e9b88f
#
_cell.length_a   1.000
_cell.length_b   1.000
_cell.length_c   1.000
_cell.angle_alpha   90.00
_cell.angle_beta   90.00
_cell.angle_gamma   90.00
#
_symmetry.space_group_name_H-M   'P 1'
#
loop_
_entity.id
_entity.type
_entity.pdbx_description
1 polymer ?
#
loop_
_entity_poly.entity_id
_entity_poly.type
_entity_poly.pdbx_seq_one_letter_code
_entity_poly.pdbx_strand_id
1 'polypeptide(L)'
;MGAEEEISGNTCYLVLNLSRVLAFKKEGLVLSKREGGEWALKNLPPDFAPLLESALEEYRGDSFSGYDLSIAKRYAVFALGEIKKDD
;
A
#
# COMPACT_ATOMS: atom_id res chain seq x y z
N MET A 1 0.90 -24.33 6.28
CA MET A 1 0.85 -23.06 6.51
C MET A 1 2.05 -22.35 6.12
N GLY A 2 2.04 -21.57 5.30
CA GLY A 2 3.17 -21.02 4.80
C GLY A 2 3.22 -19.55 4.88
N ALA A 3 4.35 -19.01 4.50
CA ALA A 3 4.57 -17.61 4.43
C ALA A 3 3.59 -16.96 3.48
N GLU A 4 3.09 -17.67 2.51
CA GLU A 4 2.15 -17.14 1.57
C GLU A 4 0.84 -16.73 2.22
N GLU A 5 0.36 -17.51 3.16
CA GLU A 5 -0.82 -17.17 3.90
C GLU A 5 -0.63 -15.93 4.72
N GLU A 6 0.51 -15.82 5.35
CA GLU A 6 0.85 -14.66 6.15
C GLU A 6 0.96 -13.41 5.30
N ILE A 7 1.59 -13.53 4.16
CA ILE A 7 1.75 -12.41 3.26
C ILE A 7 0.38 -11.94 2.78
N SER A 8 -0.50 -12.86 2.41
CA SER A 8 -1.82 -12.52 1.98
C SER A 8 -2.61 -11.85 3.09
N GLY A 9 -2.53 -12.36 4.29
CA GLY A 9 -3.26 -11.81 5.42
C GLY A 9 -2.79 -10.42 5.82
N ASN A 10 -1.53 -10.11 5.50
CA ASN A 10 -0.93 -8.84 5.89
C ASN A 10 -0.83 -7.84 4.74
N THR A 11 -1.36 -8.18 3.57
CA THR A 11 -1.21 -7.30 2.40
C THR A 11 -1.81 -5.93 2.65
N CYS A 12 -2.95 -5.87 3.27
CA CYS A 12 -3.60 -4.61 3.58
C CYS A 12 -2.68 -3.70 4.39
N TYR A 13 -2.15 -4.21 5.47
CA TYR A 13 -1.28 -3.42 6.35
C TYR A 13 0.03 -3.06 5.67
N LEU A 14 0.60 -3.97 4.91
CA LEU A 14 1.82 -3.69 4.17
C LEU A 14 1.62 -2.54 3.19
N VAL A 15 0.58 -2.61 2.40
CA VAL A 15 0.29 -1.59 1.39
C VAL A 15 0.04 -0.24 2.05
N LEU A 16 -0.77 -0.21 3.08
CA LEU A 16 -1.10 1.04 3.74
C LEU A 16 0.08 1.63 4.51
N ASN A 17 0.89 0.78 5.13
CA ASN A 17 2.08 1.27 5.84
C ASN A 17 3.12 1.82 4.87
N LEU A 18 3.32 1.16 3.73
CA LEU A 18 4.23 1.69 2.72
C LEU A 18 3.72 3.03 2.20
N SER A 19 2.43 3.17 2.04
CA SER A 19 1.83 4.43 1.59
C SER A 19 2.08 5.55 2.59
N ARG A 20 1.96 5.24 3.88
CA ARG A 20 2.25 6.22 4.95
C ARG A 20 3.71 6.67 4.92
N VAL A 21 4.61 5.72 4.75
CA VAL A 21 6.05 6.03 4.70
C VAL A 21 6.35 6.89 3.48
N LEU A 22 5.73 6.58 2.34
CA LEU A 22 5.92 7.38 1.14
C LEU A 22 5.40 8.80 1.32
N ALA A 23 4.27 8.97 1.96
CA ALA A 23 3.72 10.31 2.22
C ALA A 23 4.66 11.11 3.11
N PHE A 24 5.21 10.47 4.11
CA PHE A 24 6.18 11.11 5.00
C PHE A 24 7.44 11.48 4.24
N LYS A 25 7.97 10.56 3.46
CA LYS A 25 9.21 10.76 2.72
C LYS A 25 9.08 11.86 1.67
N LYS A 26 7.97 11.88 0.96
CA LYS A 26 7.80 12.80 -0.16
C LYS A 26 7.29 14.17 0.28
N GLU A 27 6.47 14.21 1.31
CA GLU A 27 5.80 15.46 1.69
C GLU A 27 5.84 15.77 3.17
N GLY A 28 6.52 14.97 3.96
CA GLY A 28 6.62 15.19 5.40
C GLY A 28 5.30 14.99 6.14
N LEU A 29 4.36 14.25 5.55
CA LEU A 29 3.06 14.07 6.15
C LEU A 29 3.02 12.87 7.09
N VAL A 30 2.45 13.06 8.27
CA VAL A 30 2.27 11.98 9.22
C VAL A 30 0.80 11.59 9.16
N LEU A 31 0.49 10.49 8.50
CA LEU A 31 -0.89 10.11 8.20
C LEU A 31 -1.27 8.79 8.86
N SER A 32 -2.55 8.58 9.09
CA SER A 32 -3.05 7.28 9.49
C SER A 32 -2.97 6.31 8.33
N LYS A 33 -3.21 5.02 8.56
CA LYS A 33 -3.22 4.03 7.50
C LYS A 33 -4.21 4.41 6.40
N ARG A 34 -5.40 4.80 6.79
CA ARG A 34 -6.42 5.17 5.81
C ARG A 34 -5.99 6.41 5.03
N GLU A 35 -5.49 7.41 5.72
CA GLU A 35 -5.06 8.63 5.07
C GLU A 35 -3.89 8.38 4.15
N GLY A 36 -2.98 7.51 4.55
CA GLY A 36 -1.85 7.13 3.71
C GLY A 36 -2.30 6.48 2.42
N GLY A 37 -3.28 5.57 2.50
CA GLY A 37 -3.83 4.94 1.31
C GLY A 37 -4.52 5.93 0.40
N GLU A 38 -5.25 6.87 0.96
CA GLU A 38 -5.93 7.90 0.18
C GLU A 38 -4.92 8.83 -0.49
N TRP A 39 -3.87 9.20 0.22
CA TRP A 39 -2.80 10.01 -0.34
C TRP A 39 -2.15 9.29 -1.53
N ALA A 40 -1.90 8.00 -1.37
CA ALA A 40 -1.27 7.21 -2.42
C ALA A 40 -2.16 7.12 -3.65
N LEU A 41 -3.47 6.98 -3.48
CA LEU A 41 -4.38 6.96 -4.61
C LEU A 41 -4.30 8.24 -5.43
N LYS A 42 -4.08 9.35 -4.78
CA LYS A 42 -4.03 10.65 -5.46
C LYS A 42 -2.68 10.97 -6.04
N ASN A 43 -1.63 10.44 -5.45
CA ASN A 43 -0.28 10.93 -5.74
C ASN A 43 0.66 9.91 -6.38
N LEU A 44 0.29 8.63 -6.39
CA LEU A 44 1.15 7.60 -6.96
C LEU A 44 0.60 7.15 -8.31
N PRO A 45 1.39 6.40 -9.08
CA PRO A 45 0.94 6.00 -10.41
C PRO A 45 -0.39 5.25 -10.39
N PRO A 46 -1.25 5.48 -11.36
CA PRO A 46 -2.57 4.86 -11.39
C PRO A 46 -2.54 3.34 -11.54
N ASP A 47 -1.41 2.79 -11.93
CA ASP A 47 -1.24 1.34 -12.01
C ASP A 47 -1.50 0.68 -10.67
N PHE A 48 -1.30 1.38 -9.58
CA PHE A 48 -1.48 0.83 -8.23
C PHE A 48 -2.86 1.15 -7.64
N ALA A 49 -3.70 1.89 -8.36
CA ALA A 49 -5.00 2.29 -7.82
C ALA A 49 -5.87 1.11 -7.42
N PRO A 50 -6.00 0.04 -8.22
CA PRO A 50 -6.82 -1.08 -7.79
C PRO A 50 -6.33 -1.73 -6.50
N LEU A 51 -5.01 -1.81 -6.33
CA LEU A 51 -4.41 -2.36 -5.13
C LEU A 51 -4.73 -1.49 -3.92
N LEU A 52 -4.58 -0.19 -4.07
CA LEU A 52 -4.82 0.75 -2.99
C LEU A 52 -6.30 0.78 -2.61
N GLU A 53 -7.16 0.70 -3.58
CA GLU A 53 -8.60 0.65 -3.33
C GLU A 53 -8.98 -0.62 -2.57
N SER A 54 -8.40 -1.76 -2.95
CA SER A 54 -8.64 -3.00 -2.24
C SER A 54 -8.17 -2.94 -0.81
N ALA A 55 -7.00 -2.34 -0.59
CA ALA A 55 -6.46 -2.21 0.76
C ALA A 55 -7.35 -1.31 1.63
N LEU A 56 -7.85 -0.23 1.07
CA LEU A 56 -8.73 0.67 1.80
C LEU A 56 -10.08 0.00 2.08
N GLU A 57 -10.58 -0.78 1.15
CA GLU A 57 -11.83 -1.52 1.36
C GLU A 57 -11.70 -2.53 2.48
N GLU A 58 -10.62 -3.28 2.48
CA GLU A 58 -10.39 -4.24 3.55
C GLU A 58 -10.24 -3.54 4.89
N TYR A 59 -9.50 -2.45 4.92
CA TYR A 59 -9.24 -1.71 6.14
C TYR A 59 -10.54 -1.17 6.74
N ARG A 60 -11.46 -0.74 5.91
CA ARG A 60 -12.75 -0.21 6.36
C ARG A 60 -13.74 -1.32 6.74
N GLY A 61 -13.43 -2.57 6.45
CA GLY A 61 -14.33 -3.67 6.70
C GLY A 61 -15.39 -3.87 5.62
N ASP A 62 -15.20 -3.27 4.47
CA ASP A 62 -16.11 -3.44 3.34
C ASP A 62 -15.84 -4.75 2.62
N SER A 63 -16.77 -5.18 1.82
CA SER A 63 -16.55 -6.33 0.98
C SER A 63 -15.42 -6.08 0.04
N PHE A 64 -14.52 -7.02 -0.10
CA PHE A 64 -13.43 -6.87 -1.06
C PHE A 64 -13.14 -8.22 -1.70
N SER A 65 -12.65 -8.20 -2.91
CA SER A 65 -12.46 -9.40 -3.68
C SER A 65 -11.06 -9.98 -3.62
N GLY A 66 -10.19 -9.46 -2.82
CA GLY A 66 -8.83 -9.95 -2.68
C GLY A 66 -7.83 -9.07 -3.37
N TYR A 67 -6.59 -9.53 -3.40
CA TYR A 67 -5.48 -8.74 -3.95
C TYR A 67 -4.86 -9.44 -5.13
N ASP A 68 -4.42 -8.65 -6.09
CA ASP A 68 -3.52 -9.14 -7.12
C ASP A 68 -2.11 -9.11 -6.53
N LEU A 69 -1.59 -10.26 -6.16
CA LEU A 69 -0.28 -10.33 -5.52
C LEU A 69 0.85 -9.88 -6.43
N SER A 70 0.68 -9.98 -7.72
CA SER A 70 1.65 -9.47 -8.67
C SER A 70 1.77 -7.96 -8.56
N ILE A 71 0.64 -7.27 -8.48
CA ILE A 71 0.64 -5.82 -8.32
C ILE A 71 1.15 -5.44 -6.93
N ALA A 72 0.80 -6.21 -5.91
CA ALA A 72 1.28 -5.95 -4.56
C ALA A 72 2.80 -6.03 -4.48
N LYS A 73 3.40 -7.01 -5.13
CA LYS A 73 4.84 -7.13 -5.18
C LYS A 73 5.47 -5.96 -5.92
N ARG A 74 4.89 -5.56 -7.00
CA ARG A 74 5.39 -4.41 -7.77
C ARG A 74 5.30 -3.13 -6.94
N TYR A 75 4.23 -2.99 -6.20
CA TYR A 75 4.07 -1.83 -5.33
C TYR A 75 5.13 -1.82 -4.24
N ALA A 76 5.40 -2.95 -3.63
CA ALA A 76 6.44 -3.04 -2.60
C ALA A 76 7.81 -2.66 -3.16
N VAL A 77 8.15 -3.15 -4.33
CA VAL A 77 9.42 -2.82 -4.98
C VAL A 77 9.47 -1.33 -5.29
N PHE A 78 8.40 -0.79 -5.84
CA PHE A 78 8.31 0.63 -6.17
C PHE A 78 8.47 1.47 -4.90
N ALA A 79 7.75 1.12 -3.85
CA ALA A 79 7.77 1.90 -2.62
C ALA A 79 9.14 1.87 -1.95
N LEU A 80 9.75 0.69 -1.88
CA LEU A 80 11.07 0.58 -1.29
C LEU A 80 12.10 1.35 -2.10
N GLY A 81 11.99 1.34 -3.41
CA GLY A 81 12.86 2.12 -4.27
C GLY A 81 12.73 3.61 -4.01
N GLU A 82 11.50 4.10 -3.85
CA GLU A 82 11.27 5.51 -3.56
C GLU A 82 11.76 5.89 -2.17
N ILE A 83 11.59 5.02 -1.20
CA ILE A 83 12.05 5.27 0.16
C ILE A 83 13.56 5.38 0.21
N LYS A 84 14.26 4.58 -0.57
CA LYS A 84 15.73 4.58 -0.58
C LYS A 84 16.34 5.63 -1.48
N LYS A 85 15.53 6.32 -2.23
CA LYS A 85 16.02 7.17 -3.31
C LYS A 85 16.83 8.36 -2.84
N ASP A 86 16.63 8.83 -1.68
CA ASP A 86 17.32 9.97 -1.17
C ASP A 86 18.65 9.71 -0.57
N ASP A 87 19.04 8.51 -0.52
CA ASP A 87 20.33 8.14 0.11
C ASP A 87 21.52 8.25 -0.82
#